data_cb609510de294e1554f76291c8ed3b0b
#
_entry.id   cb609510de294e1554f76291c8ed3b0b
#
_cell.length_a   1.000
_cell.length_b   1.000
_cell.length_c   1.000
_cell.angle_alpha   90.00
_cell.angle_beta   90.00
_cell.angle_gamma   90.00
#
_symmetry.space_group_name_H-M   'P 1'
#
loop_
_entity.id
_entity.type
_entity.pdbx_description
1 polymer ?
#
loop_
_entity_poly.entity_id
_entity_poly.type
_entity_poly.pdbx_seq_one_letter_code
_entity_poly.pdbx_strand_id
1 'polypeptide(L)'
;MLNFIRNIERRQKDSVSGDCRKRKLTLLSLAVLVIVSSHRLSYAASMMAGAAKVDITNVEAGPVNDPLYAKALVIKSDTTMVVIVTVDAVAVGEIGHIKNDYLPKVRARLEKELNVPPKHVLINASHCHGVVCSDVDDRTVQAVKLAMQKLVAVRTGVGSGREDRIMENRRLKLKNGNVVDVRHAYSMPADEDVAEVGPIDPEIGILRLDRMDGSNLAVVYNFACHPIQGVPNGGNTADVTGFASRVIEDNLSDGAIALFVQGCGGDINPILYKDVDHPRNAEPLGNTLGLSTLKAMRKISCNDDNRLGVINETLTLPRADVAERISAMEAEQQRLVQSLKGTSLNLKTFLPLIVKYNLAEEFPAYYSHLYLHEKKLGRSDVSKLDTDNRRNMKQYIDNIQTMEQLTRTQTNLALLKKHHAENVAAGKRTIDVEVAGLRIGDFTLITFPGELTVQIGLNIKARSPHKPTFVAGYTNGYIYYAPTSEQLLNVGSAQEDCDCILAPEWQALFEAKAAEILKRL
;
A
#
# COMPACT_ATOMS: atom_id res chain seq x y z
N MET A 1 18.06 -41.87 -48.40
CA MET A 1 17.01 -41.10 -49.07
C MET A 1 17.39 -40.60 -50.45
N LEU A 2 18.60 -40.94 -50.93
CA LEU A 2 19.09 -40.58 -52.28
C LEU A 2 18.88 -41.69 -53.37
N ASN A 3 18.36 -42.87 -52.99
CA ASN A 3 18.15 -44.00 -53.94
C ASN A 3 16.69 -44.19 -54.39
N PHE A 4 15.76 -43.29 -53.94
CA PHE A 4 14.35 -43.43 -54.33
C PHE A 4 13.94 -42.46 -55.48
N ILE A 5 14.80 -41.51 -55.82
CA ILE A 5 14.51 -40.50 -56.87
C ILE A 5 15.02 -40.97 -58.26
N ARG A 6 15.90 -41.96 -58.37
CA ARG A 6 16.45 -42.40 -59.65
C ARG A 6 15.62 -43.44 -60.44
N ASN A 7 14.51 -43.96 -59.91
CA ASN A 7 13.69 -44.99 -60.57
C ASN A 7 12.37 -44.49 -61.21
N ILE A 8 12.09 -43.19 -61.17
CA ILE A 8 10.86 -42.61 -61.75
C ILE A 8 11.11 -41.97 -63.15
N GLU A 9 12.35 -41.74 -63.55
CA GLU A 9 12.66 -41.08 -64.85
C GLU A 9 12.82 -42.00 -66.05
N ARG A 10 12.55 -43.31 -65.95
CA ARG A 10 12.76 -44.27 -67.08
C ARG A 10 11.52 -44.93 -67.67
N ARG A 11 10.31 -44.47 -67.37
CA ARG A 11 9.09 -44.94 -68.01
C ARG A 11 8.11 -43.82 -68.25
N GLN A 12 8.32 -43.05 -69.31
CA GLN A 12 7.30 -42.40 -70.14
C GLN A 12 7.94 -41.44 -71.15
N LYS A 13 8.56 -42.00 -72.12
CA LYS A 13 8.64 -41.40 -73.44
C LYS A 13 7.77 -42.31 -74.30
N ASP A 14 6.58 -41.81 -74.63
CA ASP A 14 5.96 -41.85 -75.98
C ASP A 14 4.51 -41.39 -75.90
N SER A 15 4.21 -40.46 -76.83
CA SER A 15 2.90 -40.00 -77.27
C SER A 15 1.95 -39.30 -76.30
N VAL A 16 1.69 -38.01 -76.48
CA VAL A 16 0.46 -37.42 -76.97
C VAL A 16 0.63 -35.91 -77.08
N SER A 17 0.17 -35.42 -78.21
CA SER A 17 0.12 -34.10 -78.81
C SER A 17 -0.27 -32.89 -77.90
N GLY A 18 0.29 -31.82 -78.19
CA GLY A 18 0.32 -30.42 -77.99
C GLY A 18 -0.92 -29.63 -77.60
N ASP A 19 -1.73 -29.99 -76.61
CA ASP A 19 -2.78 -29.05 -76.15
C ASP A 19 -2.98 -29.00 -74.60
N CYS A 20 -2.23 -29.71 -73.81
CA CYS A 20 -2.36 -29.79 -72.37
C CYS A 20 -1.36 -28.90 -71.58
N ARG A 21 -0.40 -28.26 -72.30
CA ARG A 21 0.63 -27.45 -71.61
C ARG A 21 0.18 -26.05 -71.18
N LYS A 22 -0.79 -25.44 -71.81
CA LYS A 22 -1.26 -24.10 -71.48
C LYS A 22 -2.21 -24.05 -70.29
N ARG A 23 -3.01 -25.12 -70.03
CA ARG A 23 -3.92 -25.16 -68.87
C ARG A 23 -3.23 -25.54 -67.55
N LYS A 24 -2.12 -26.30 -67.55
CA LYS A 24 -1.38 -26.64 -66.32
C LYS A 24 -0.49 -25.52 -65.77
N LEU A 25 0.02 -24.62 -66.65
CA LEU A 25 0.77 -23.44 -66.19
C LEU A 25 -0.12 -22.40 -65.52
N THR A 26 -1.36 -22.20 -66.00
CA THR A 26 -2.30 -21.22 -65.44
C THR A 26 -2.84 -21.66 -64.06
N LEU A 27 -3.05 -22.95 -63.85
CA LEU A 27 -3.46 -23.52 -62.55
C LEU A 27 -2.33 -23.52 -61.49
N LEU A 28 -1.07 -23.73 -61.90
CA LEU A 28 0.07 -23.65 -61.00
C LEU A 28 0.38 -22.21 -60.59
N SER A 29 0.20 -21.24 -61.48
CA SER A 29 0.38 -19.81 -61.17
C SER A 29 -0.73 -19.27 -60.25
N LEU A 30 -1.96 -19.78 -60.33
CA LEU A 30 -3.05 -19.38 -59.42
C LEU A 30 -2.89 -20.04 -58.04
N ALA A 31 -2.40 -21.28 -57.95
CA ALA A 31 -2.16 -21.95 -56.69
C ALA A 31 -0.98 -21.32 -55.90
N VAL A 32 0.06 -20.86 -56.60
CA VAL A 32 1.19 -20.14 -55.96
C VAL A 32 0.78 -18.74 -55.52
N LEU A 33 -0.11 -18.03 -56.26
CA LEU A 33 -0.63 -16.70 -55.87
C LEU A 33 -1.58 -16.81 -54.68
N VAL A 34 -2.37 -17.88 -54.54
CA VAL A 34 -3.26 -18.11 -53.37
C VAL A 34 -2.47 -18.53 -52.12
N ILE A 35 -1.36 -19.27 -52.27
CA ILE A 35 -0.52 -19.64 -51.14
C ILE A 35 0.33 -18.46 -50.62
N VAL A 36 0.72 -17.53 -51.49
CA VAL A 36 1.45 -16.29 -51.05
C VAL A 36 0.50 -15.26 -50.47
N SER A 37 -0.82 -15.28 -50.82
CA SER A 37 -1.80 -14.36 -50.25
C SER A 37 -2.38 -14.75 -48.89
N SER A 38 -2.15 -15.99 -48.44
CA SER A 38 -2.71 -16.51 -47.19
C SER A 38 -1.75 -16.46 -45.98
N HIS A 39 -0.54 -15.95 -46.16
CA HIS A 39 0.41 -15.71 -45.07
C HIS A 39 0.54 -14.22 -44.76
N ARG A 40 -0.57 -13.49 -44.71
CA ARG A 40 -0.61 -12.37 -43.74
C ARG A 40 -0.75 -13.03 -42.37
N LEU A 41 0.38 -13.46 -41.82
CA LEU A 41 0.53 -13.60 -40.40
C LEU A 41 0.07 -12.26 -39.84
N SER A 42 -1.15 -12.21 -39.32
CA SER A 42 -1.55 -11.16 -38.39
C SER A 42 -0.55 -11.27 -37.25
N TYR A 43 0.55 -10.54 -37.33
CA TYR A 43 1.35 -10.26 -36.15
C TYR A 43 0.39 -9.57 -35.22
N ALA A 44 -0.21 -10.30 -34.30
CA ALA A 44 -0.84 -9.69 -33.14
C ALA A 44 0.21 -8.73 -32.60
N ALA A 45 -0.14 -7.44 -32.53
CA ALA A 45 0.81 -6.44 -32.07
C ALA A 45 1.30 -6.88 -30.70
N SER A 46 2.62 -7.12 -30.59
CA SER A 46 3.22 -7.54 -29.33
C SER A 46 3.10 -6.40 -28.32
N MET A 47 2.82 -6.71 -27.06
CA MET A 47 2.87 -5.70 -26.02
C MET A 47 4.27 -5.10 -25.96
N MET A 48 4.36 -3.76 -25.91
CA MET A 48 5.60 -3.01 -25.77
C MET A 48 5.64 -2.42 -24.37
N ALA A 49 6.80 -2.45 -23.72
CA ALA A 49 6.99 -1.76 -22.44
C ALA A 49 8.39 -1.15 -22.34
N GLY A 50 8.48 -0.08 -21.55
CA GLY A 50 9.74 0.54 -21.19
C GLY A 50 9.68 1.06 -19.76
N ALA A 51 10.79 0.94 -19.04
CA ALA A 51 10.87 1.34 -17.64
C ALA A 51 12.10 2.22 -17.37
N ALA A 52 11.95 3.17 -16.46
CA ALA A 52 13.05 4.02 -16.00
C ALA A 52 12.78 4.54 -14.59
N LYS A 53 13.84 4.99 -13.90
CA LYS A 53 13.74 5.70 -12.62
C LYS A 53 14.60 6.95 -12.65
N VAL A 54 14.17 7.97 -11.93
CA VAL A 54 14.88 9.24 -11.72
C VAL A 54 14.89 9.53 -10.23
N ASP A 55 16.06 9.92 -9.72
CA ASP A 55 16.23 10.31 -8.32
C ASP A 55 15.47 11.61 -8.02
N ILE A 56 14.67 11.59 -6.95
CA ILE A 56 13.86 12.71 -6.48
C ILE A 56 14.19 13.10 -5.03
N THR A 57 15.31 12.61 -4.50
CA THR A 57 15.74 12.86 -3.13
C THR A 57 16.01 14.34 -2.89
N ASN A 58 15.46 14.90 -1.81
CA ASN A 58 15.90 16.19 -1.30
C ASN A 58 17.07 15.99 -0.34
N VAL A 59 18.29 16.27 -0.84
CA VAL A 59 19.53 16.12 -0.04
C VAL A 59 19.70 17.21 1.02
N GLU A 60 18.93 18.31 0.93
CA GLU A 60 18.97 19.41 1.89
C GLU A 60 18.07 19.16 3.11
N ALA A 61 17.17 18.18 3.03
CA ALA A 61 16.20 17.88 4.08
C ALA A 61 16.79 17.12 5.28
N GLY A 62 18.07 16.78 5.25
CA GLY A 62 18.78 16.03 6.32
C GLY A 62 19.57 14.85 5.79
N PRO A 63 20.12 14.00 6.67
CA PRO A 63 20.85 12.82 6.25
C PRO A 63 19.98 11.90 5.38
N VAL A 64 20.55 11.42 4.26
CA VAL A 64 19.88 10.47 3.37
C VAL A 64 20.28 9.05 3.76
N ASN A 65 19.32 8.22 4.13
CA ASN A 65 19.54 6.79 4.41
C ASN A 65 19.56 5.98 3.13
N ASP A 66 18.59 6.25 2.25
CA ASP A 66 18.47 5.64 0.94
C ASP A 66 17.73 6.61 -0.01
N PRO A 67 18.04 6.56 -1.32
CA PRO A 67 17.50 7.51 -2.28
C PRO A 67 16.00 7.27 -2.54
N LEU A 68 15.29 8.38 -2.83
CA LEU A 68 13.91 8.40 -3.27
C LEU A 68 13.84 8.45 -4.80
N TYR A 69 12.91 7.74 -5.40
CA TYR A 69 12.76 7.68 -6.85
C TYR A 69 11.33 7.99 -7.33
N ALA A 70 11.25 8.64 -8.50
CA ALA A 70 10.10 8.53 -9.39
C ALA A 70 10.42 7.40 -10.39
N LYS A 71 9.65 6.31 -10.35
CA LYS A 71 9.82 5.14 -11.20
C LYS A 71 8.65 5.08 -12.18
N ALA A 72 8.95 5.00 -13.48
CA ALA A 72 7.95 5.00 -14.54
C ALA A 72 7.99 3.70 -15.34
N LEU A 73 6.81 3.15 -15.63
CA LEU A 73 6.57 2.06 -16.54
C LEU A 73 5.57 2.52 -17.59
N VAL A 74 5.97 2.52 -18.85
CA VAL A 74 5.12 2.79 -20.00
C VAL A 74 4.79 1.46 -20.67
N ILE A 75 3.51 1.19 -20.90
CA ILE A 75 3.02 -0.02 -21.57
C ILE A 75 2.16 0.40 -22.75
N LYS A 76 2.38 -0.24 -23.89
CA LYS A 76 1.62 0.00 -25.11
C LYS A 76 1.20 -1.33 -25.74
N SER A 77 -0.07 -1.42 -26.11
CA SER A 77 -0.62 -2.51 -26.93
C SER A 77 -1.59 -1.90 -27.93
N ASP A 78 -1.40 -2.20 -29.18
CA ASP A 78 -2.14 -1.58 -30.29
C ASP A 78 -2.16 -0.04 -30.20
N THR A 79 -3.34 0.55 -30.05
CA THR A 79 -3.55 2.01 -29.91
C THR A 79 -3.59 2.46 -28.46
N THR A 80 -3.66 1.54 -27.51
CA THR A 80 -3.74 1.85 -26.08
C THR A 80 -2.34 2.02 -25.48
N MET A 81 -2.14 3.11 -24.75
CA MET A 81 -0.93 3.36 -23.97
C MET A 81 -1.32 3.71 -22.54
N VAL A 82 -0.63 3.13 -21.58
CA VAL A 82 -0.79 3.38 -20.14
C VAL A 82 0.56 3.72 -19.53
N VAL A 83 0.57 4.68 -18.65
CA VAL A 83 1.73 5.07 -17.84
C VAL A 83 1.43 4.80 -16.39
N ILE A 84 2.25 3.99 -15.75
CA ILE A 84 2.26 3.76 -14.30
C ILE A 84 3.49 4.44 -13.74
N VAL A 85 3.30 5.31 -12.76
CA VAL A 85 4.39 5.93 -12.02
C VAL A 85 4.22 5.58 -10.56
N THR A 86 5.33 5.18 -9.92
CA THR A 86 5.41 5.13 -8.45
C THR A 86 6.35 6.22 -7.98
N VAL A 87 5.94 6.96 -6.96
CA VAL A 87 6.72 8.07 -6.40
C VAL A 87 7.00 7.77 -4.93
N ASP A 88 8.27 7.79 -4.56
CA ASP A 88 8.67 7.62 -3.16
C ASP A 88 8.38 8.90 -2.38
N ALA A 89 7.12 9.03 -1.96
CA ALA A 89 6.57 10.15 -1.22
C ALA A 89 5.37 9.70 -0.39
N VAL A 90 4.99 10.49 0.61
CA VAL A 90 3.87 10.18 1.49
C VAL A 90 2.52 10.23 0.76
N ALA A 91 2.35 11.16 -0.17
CA ALA A 91 1.13 11.33 -0.98
C ALA A 91 1.41 12.17 -2.23
N VAL A 92 0.48 12.18 -3.18
CA VAL A 92 0.53 13.00 -4.39
C VAL A 92 -0.40 14.23 -4.27
N GLY A 93 -0.41 14.85 -3.11
CA GLY A 93 -1.20 16.04 -2.76
C GLY A 93 -1.58 16.04 -1.29
N GLU A 94 -2.24 17.10 -0.82
CA GLU A 94 -2.78 17.36 0.52
C GLU A 94 -1.75 17.34 1.67
N ILE A 95 -0.96 16.30 1.78
CA ILE A 95 0.05 16.14 2.82
C ILE A 95 1.45 15.98 2.23
N GLY A 96 2.47 16.24 3.04
CA GLY A 96 3.88 16.09 2.64
C GLY A 96 4.36 17.20 1.71
N HIS A 97 5.34 16.86 0.88
CA HIS A 97 6.08 17.84 0.05
C HIS A 97 5.49 18.03 -1.35
N ILE A 98 4.75 17.05 -1.86
CA ILE A 98 4.07 17.13 -3.17
C ILE A 98 2.79 17.94 -3.02
N LYS A 99 2.61 18.95 -3.89
CA LYS A 99 1.45 19.85 -3.86
C LYS A 99 0.31 19.36 -4.75
N ASN A 100 -0.90 19.89 -4.51
CA ASN A 100 -2.13 19.48 -5.23
C ASN A 100 -2.10 19.75 -6.73
N ASP A 101 -1.23 20.63 -7.21
CA ASP A 101 -1.05 20.94 -8.63
C ASP A 101 -0.09 19.97 -9.35
N TYR A 102 0.59 19.08 -8.63
CA TYR A 102 1.53 18.10 -9.19
C TYR A 102 0.89 17.19 -10.24
N LEU A 103 -0.18 16.47 -9.88
CA LEU A 103 -0.83 15.53 -10.80
C LEU A 103 -1.37 16.22 -12.07
N PRO A 104 -2.11 17.34 -11.99
CA PRO A 104 -2.52 18.09 -13.17
C PRO A 104 -1.35 18.55 -14.04
N LYS A 105 -0.27 19.07 -13.44
CA LYS A 105 0.95 19.51 -14.16
C LYS A 105 1.62 18.37 -14.91
N VAL A 106 1.87 17.24 -14.21
CA VAL A 106 2.51 16.07 -14.83
C VAL A 106 1.67 15.56 -15.99
N ARG A 107 0.36 15.39 -15.81
CA ARG A 107 -0.55 14.90 -16.85
C ARG A 107 -0.62 15.82 -18.06
N ALA A 108 -0.75 17.13 -17.86
CA ALA A 108 -0.78 18.11 -18.95
C ALA A 108 0.51 18.10 -19.77
N ARG A 109 1.66 17.92 -19.13
CA ARG A 109 2.94 17.82 -19.82
C ARG A 109 3.09 16.51 -20.57
N LEU A 110 2.69 15.37 -19.98
CA LEU A 110 2.72 14.08 -20.68
C LEU A 110 1.78 14.04 -21.88
N GLU A 111 0.61 14.66 -21.78
CA GLU A 111 -0.29 14.84 -22.93
C GLU A 111 0.34 15.67 -24.04
N LYS A 112 0.86 16.86 -23.70
CA LYS A 112 1.47 17.80 -24.65
C LYS A 112 2.74 17.25 -25.30
N GLU A 113 3.62 16.61 -24.51
CA GLU A 113 4.98 16.26 -24.95
C GLU A 113 5.07 14.82 -25.50
N LEU A 114 4.19 13.91 -25.07
CA LEU A 114 4.24 12.48 -25.40
C LEU A 114 2.92 11.93 -25.95
N ASN A 115 1.88 12.76 -26.07
CA ASN A 115 0.54 12.38 -26.53
C ASN A 115 -0.06 11.24 -25.67
N VAL A 116 0.18 11.25 -24.36
CA VAL A 116 -0.41 10.30 -23.40
C VAL A 116 -1.69 10.91 -22.82
N PRO A 117 -2.86 10.27 -22.99
CA PRO A 117 -4.11 10.79 -22.44
C PRO A 117 -4.01 10.92 -20.90
N PRO A 118 -4.44 12.03 -20.28
CA PRO A 118 -4.36 12.24 -18.83
C PRO A 118 -4.98 11.11 -18.00
N LYS A 119 -6.09 10.54 -18.47
CA LYS A 119 -6.77 9.40 -17.82
C LYS A 119 -6.02 8.07 -17.90
N HIS A 120 -5.00 7.98 -18.73
CA HIS A 120 -4.13 6.80 -18.86
C HIS A 120 -2.85 6.91 -18.03
N VAL A 121 -2.70 7.98 -17.24
CA VAL A 121 -1.58 8.20 -16.34
C VAL A 121 -2.02 7.89 -14.92
N LEU A 122 -1.45 6.84 -14.34
CA LEU A 122 -1.67 6.38 -12.96
C LEU A 122 -0.43 6.69 -12.14
N ILE A 123 -0.56 7.54 -11.12
CA ILE A 123 0.53 7.89 -10.22
C ILE A 123 0.18 7.41 -8.81
N ASN A 124 0.98 6.48 -8.29
CA ASN A 124 0.84 5.93 -6.95
C ASN A 124 1.97 6.45 -6.05
N ALA A 125 1.65 6.93 -4.86
CA ALA A 125 2.64 7.20 -3.83
C ALA A 125 2.98 5.91 -3.08
N SER A 126 4.28 5.64 -2.84
CA SER A 126 4.69 4.51 -2.00
C SER A 126 4.29 4.69 -0.54
N HIS A 127 3.92 5.91 -0.16
CA HIS A 127 3.56 6.35 1.17
C HIS A 127 4.72 6.36 2.17
N CYS A 128 5.97 6.31 1.70
CA CYS A 128 7.12 6.59 2.57
C CYS A 128 7.12 8.07 2.99
N HIS A 129 7.64 8.35 4.18
CA HIS A 129 7.67 9.70 4.72
C HIS A 129 8.96 10.45 4.34
N GLY A 130 9.59 10.08 3.21
CA GLY A 130 10.75 10.77 2.66
C GLY A 130 10.41 12.16 2.11
N VAL A 131 11.42 13.01 2.07
CA VAL A 131 11.33 14.39 1.58
C VAL A 131 11.84 14.47 0.16
N VAL A 132 10.97 14.78 -0.78
CA VAL A 132 11.30 14.89 -2.20
C VAL A 132 11.82 16.29 -2.56
N CYS A 133 12.58 16.38 -3.67
CA CYS A 133 13.05 17.63 -4.23
C CYS A 133 11.89 18.53 -4.73
N SER A 134 12.15 19.82 -4.89
CA SER A 134 11.15 20.81 -5.30
C SER A 134 10.71 20.65 -6.77
N ASP A 135 11.55 20.05 -7.62
CA ASP A 135 11.34 19.80 -9.06
C ASP A 135 10.84 18.36 -9.33
N VAL A 136 10.14 17.75 -8.37
CA VAL A 136 9.65 16.36 -8.46
C VAL A 136 8.71 16.13 -9.66
N ASP A 137 7.95 17.12 -10.09
CA ASP A 137 7.07 17.05 -11.27
C ASP A 137 7.89 16.98 -12.57
N ASP A 138 8.97 17.79 -12.69
CA ASP A 138 9.92 17.73 -13.82
C ASP A 138 10.60 16.36 -13.91
N ARG A 139 11.10 15.86 -12.79
CA ARG A 139 11.77 14.55 -12.71
C ARG A 139 10.82 13.38 -12.98
N THR A 140 9.58 13.50 -12.57
CA THR A 140 8.55 12.50 -12.91
C THR A 140 8.30 12.45 -14.42
N VAL A 141 8.13 13.60 -15.07
CA VAL A 141 8.02 13.68 -16.53
C VAL A 141 9.27 13.12 -17.22
N GLN A 142 10.46 13.43 -16.68
CA GLN A 142 11.72 12.88 -17.19
C GLN A 142 11.76 11.35 -17.09
N ALA A 143 11.33 10.76 -15.97
CA ALA A 143 11.27 9.30 -15.81
C ALA A 143 10.36 8.66 -16.88
N VAL A 144 9.20 9.24 -17.16
CA VAL A 144 8.30 8.76 -18.21
C VAL A 144 8.92 8.89 -19.60
N LYS A 145 9.59 10.01 -19.92
CA LYS A 145 10.32 10.19 -21.20
C LYS A 145 11.40 9.13 -21.39
N LEU A 146 12.18 8.87 -20.36
CA LEU A 146 13.23 7.84 -20.40
C LEU A 146 12.64 6.43 -20.58
N ALA A 147 11.53 6.14 -19.91
CA ALA A 147 10.81 4.88 -20.10
C ALA A 147 10.28 4.75 -21.54
N MET A 148 9.71 5.82 -22.11
CA MET A 148 9.21 5.85 -23.48
C MET A 148 10.30 5.57 -24.52
N GLN A 149 11.51 6.11 -24.28
CA GLN A 149 12.68 5.90 -25.18
C GLN A 149 13.19 4.44 -25.15
N LYS A 150 12.86 3.69 -24.07
CA LYS A 150 13.29 2.31 -23.86
C LYS A 150 12.21 1.29 -24.19
N LEU A 151 11.17 1.66 -24.95
CA LEU A 151 10.10 0.73 -25.34
C LEU A 151 10.65 -0.44 -26.17
N VAL A 152 10.42 -1.64 -25.68
CA VAL A 152 10.78 -2.91 -26.32
C VAL A 152 9.60 -3.88 -26.24
N ALA A 153 9.58 -4.89 -27.12
CA ALA A 153 8.60 -5.98 -27.05
C ALA A 153 8.80 -6.79 -25.77
N VAL A 154 7.70 -7.12 -25.10
CA VAL A 154 7.73 -7.83 -23.83
C VAL A 154 6.68 -8.94 -23.78
N ARG A 155 6.94 -9.90 -22.89
CA ARG A 155 5.98 -10.88 -22.37
C ARG A 155 5.57 -10.49 -20.96
N THR A 156 4.33 -10.75 -20.59
CA THR A 156 3.79 -10.46 -19.27
C THR A 156 3.48 -11.73 -18.51
N GLY A 157 3.71 -11.70 -17.21
CA GLY A 157 3.36 -12.79 -16.30
C GLY A 157 2.78 -12.22 -15.00
N VAL A 158 1.78 -12.89 -14.48
CA VAL A 158 1.03 -12.46 -13.29
C VAL A 158 1.02 -13.55 -12.25
N GLY A 159 1.12 -13.16 -10.99
CA GLY A 159 1.02 -14.09 -9.87
C GLY A 159 0.98 -13.37 -8.54
N SER A 160 1.02 -14.14 -7.46
CA SER A 160 1.09 -13.59 -6.12
C SER A 160 2.08 -14.33 -5.24
N GLY A 161 2.61 -13.60 -4.26
CA GLY A 161 3.44 -14.10 -3.17
C GLY A 161 2.73 -13.92 -1.84
N ARG A 162 3.43 -14.23 -0.76
CA ARG A 162 2.94 -14.06 0.61
C ARG A 162 4.07 -13.58 1.51
N GLU A 163 3.79 -12.52 2.28
CA GLU A 163 4.65 -12.05 3.37
C GLU A 163 3.78 -11.60 4.55
N ASP A 164 3.88 -12.27 5.69
CA ASP A 164 3.07 -12.01 6.88
C ASP A 164 3.90 -11.77 8.15
N ARG A 165 5.23 -11.65 8.01
CA ARG A 165 6.16 -11.52 9.14
C ARG A 165 6.60 -10.08 9.42
N ILE A 166 6.29 -9.15 8.50
CA ILE A 166 6.81 -7.77 8.56
C ILE A 166 5.75 -6.73 8.91
N MET A 167 4.50 -7.15 9.09
CA MET A 167 3.38 -6.25 9.28
C MET A 167 2.41 -6.74 10.36
N GLU A 168 1.65 -5.80 10.93
CA GLU A 168 0.56 -6.06 11.85
C GLU A 168 -0.60 -5.10 11.59
N ASN A 169 -1.83 -5.52 11.91
CA ASN A 169 -2.94 -4.58 11.99
C ASN A 169 -2.84 -3.81 13.32
N ARG A 170 -2.93 -2.48 13.28
CA ARG A 170 -2.84 -1.62 14.46
C ARG A 170 -4.17 -1.38 15.17
N ARG A 171 -5.27 -1.95 14.65
CA ARG A 171 -6.59 -1.87 15.28
C ARG A 171 -6.80 -3.06 16.19
N LEU A 172 -7.16 -2.78 17.44
CA LEU A 172 -7.56 -3.77 18.43
C LEU A 172 -9.03 -3.60 18.78
N LYS A 173 -9.78 -4.69 18.74
CA LYS A 173 -11.14 -4.73 19.26
C LYS A 173 -11.09 -5.09 20.74
N LEU A 174 -11.72 -4.27 21.55
CA LEU A 174 -11.77 -4.45 23.00
C LEU A 174 -13.00 -5.31 23.39
N LYS A 175 -12.95 -5.90 24.58
CA LYS A 175 -14.05 -6.72 25.15
C LYS A 175 -15.37 -5.95 25.30
N ASN A 176 -15.30 -4.61 25.41
CA ASN A 176 -16.49 -3.75 25.44
C ASN A 176 -17.07 -3.44 24.04
N GLY A 177 -16.47 -4.00 22.97
CA GLY A 177 -16.89 -3.82 21.59
C GLY A 177 -16.25 -2.62 20.87
N ASN A 178 -15.59 -1.71 21.57
CA ASN A 178 -14.90 -0.57 20.95
C ASN A 178 -13.65 -1.02 20.20
N VAL A 179 -13.29 -0.28 19.16
CA VAL A 179 -12.04 -0.48 18.42
C VAL A 179 -11.13 0.71 18.69
N VAL A 180 -9.89 0.43 19.07
CA VAL A 180 -8.85 1.44 19.28
C VAL A 180 -7.67 1.16 18.38
N ASP A 181 -6.90 2.21 18.03
CA ASP A 181 -5.63 2.00 17.36
C ASP A 181 -4.47 1.93 18.37
N VAL A 182 -3.47 1.16 17.99
CA VAL A 182 -2.23 0.99 18.76
C VAL A 182 -1.03 1.39 17.89
N ARG A 183 -1.17 2.52 17.22
CA ARG A 183 -0.14 3.07 16.33
C ARG A 183 1.20 3.27 17.06
N HIS A 184 1.14 3.66 18.34
CA HIS A 184 2.30 3.89 19.20
C HIS A 184 2.19 3.07 20.49
N ALA A 185 3.33 2.72 21.09
CA ALA A 185 3.38 1.93 22.31
C ALA A 185 2.60 2.58 23.48
N TYR A 186 2.65 3.91 23.60
CA TYR A 186 1.96 4.64 24.67
C TYR A 186 0.43 4.61 24.57
N SER A 187 -0.13 4.23 23.43
CA SER A 187 -1.59 4.14 23.25
C SER A 187 -2.15 2.72 23.43
N MET A 188 -1.33 1.79 23.90
CA MET A 188 -1.76 0.40 24.12
C MET A 188 -2.82 0.31 25.22
N PRO A 189 -3.95 -0.40 24.99
CA PRO A 189 -4.86 -0.80 26.04
C PRO A 189 -4.20 -1.87 26.94
N ALA A 190 -4.81 -2.15 28.09
CA ALA A 190 -4.39 -3.29 28.88
C ALA A 190 -4.64 -4.61 28.14
N ASP A 191 -3.73 -5.57 28.23
CA ASP A 191 -3.81 -6.83 27.49
C ASP A 191 -5.10 -7.60 27.79
N GLU A 192 -5.56 -7.55 29.05
CA GLU A 192 -6.81 -8.16 29.48
C GLU A 192 -8.07 -7.57 28.84
N ASP A 193 -8.00 -6.36 28.29
CA ASP A 193 -9.13 -5.71 27.63
C ASP A 193 -9.21 -6.05 26.14
N VAL A 194 -8.17 -6.61 25.55
CA VAL A 194 -8.13 -6.96 24.12
C VAL A 194 -8.92 -8.24 23.86
N ALA A 195 -9.83 -8.21 22.90
CA ALA A 195 -10.59 -9.36 22.42
C ALA A 195 -10.04 -9.90 21.10
N GLU A 196 -9.74 -9.02 20.12
CA GLU A 196 -9.33 -9.41 18.78
C GLU A 196 -8.35 -8.39 18.18
N VAL A 197 -7.50 -8.86 17.26
CA VAL A 197 -6.64 -8.03 16.39
C VAL A 197 -7.27 -7.97 15.01
N GLY A 198 -7.19 -6.82 14.34
CA GLY A 198 -7.71 -6.66 12.99
C GLY A 198 -7.04 -7.57 11.96
N PRO A 199 -7.66 -7.77 10.78
CA PRO A 199 -7.11 -8.61 9.72
C PRO A 199 -5.88 -7.95 9.06
N ILE A 200 -5.07 -8.79 8.38
CA ILE A 200 -3.98 -8.35 7.49
C ILE A 200 -4.19 -8.92 6.08
N ASP A 201 -3.61 -8.27 5.08
CA ASP A 201 -3.53 -8.80 3.71
C ASP A 201 -2.07 -9.13 3.38
N PRO A 202 -1.64 -10.36 3.57
CA PRO A 202 -0.26 -10.77 3.36
C PRO A 202 0.09 -11.04 1.88
N GLU A 203 -0.84 -10.82 0.95
CA GLU A 203 -0.62 -11.08 -0.46
C GLU A 203 0.31 -10.03 -1.07
N ILE A 204 1.36 -10.49 -1.77
CA ILE A 204 2.18 -9.68 -2.65
C ILE A 204 1.66 -9.88 -4.07
N GLY A 205 0.99 -8.88 -4.65
CA GLY A 205 0.56 -8.92 -6.04
C GLY A 205 1.74 -8.64 -6.98
N ILE A 206 1.91 -9.41 -8.06
CA ILE A 206 3.08 -9.30 -8.92
C ILE A 206 2.66 -9.28 -10.40
N LEU A 207 3.13 -8.25 -11.12
CA LEU A 207 3.19 -8.21 -12.57
C LEU A 207 4.68 -8.24 -12.99
N ARG A 208 5.08 -9.29 -13.70
CA ARG A 208 6.42 -9.46 -14.26
C ARG A 208 6.40 -9.13 -15.76
N LEU A 209 7.36 -8.33 -16.21
CA LEU A 209 7.57 -8.01 -17.62
C LEU A 209 8.98 -8.44 -18.02
N ASP A 210 9.05 -9.39 -18.97
CA ASP A 210 10.31 -9.89 -19.53
C ASP A 210 10.47 -9.41 -20.97
N ARG A 211 11.69 -9.10 -21.38
CA ARG A 211 12.06 -8.86 -22.77
C ARG A 211 11.97 -10.18 -23.56
N MET A 212 11.94 -10.09 -24.87
CA MET A 212 11.83 -11.28 -25.74
C MET A 212 13.03 -12.24 -25.62
N ASP A 213 14.18 -11.76 -25.15
CA ASP A 213 15.36 -12.57 -24.84
C ASP A 213 15.31 -13.29 -23.48
N GLY A 214 14.24 -13.08 -22.72
CA GLY A 214 14.02 -13.65 -21.39
C GLY A 214 14.61 -12.84 -20.23
N SER A 215 15.33 -11.74 -20.51
CA SER A 215 15.80 -10.83 -19.46
C SER A 215 14.64 -10.02 -18.86
N ASN A 216 14.72 -9.72 -17.55
CA ASN A 216 13.66 -8.94 -16.90
C ASN A 216 13.73 -7.46 -17.32
N LEU A 217 12.58 -6.85 -17.64
CA LEU A 217 12.46 -5.41 -17.89
C LEU A 217 12.02 -4.68 -16.63
N ALA A 218 10.92 -5.13 -16.02
CA ALA A 218 10.34 -4.52 -14.85
C ALA A 218 9.49 -5.51 -14.05
N VAL A 219 9.29 -5.16 -12.78
CA VAL A 219 8.36 -5.82 -11.87
C VAL A 219 7.51 -4.76 -11.20
N VAL A 220 6.19 -4.87 -11.30
CA VAL A 220 5.27 -4.14 -10.42
C VAL A 220 4.88 -5.07 -9.29
N TYR A 221 5.03 -4.61 -8.04
CA TYR A 221 4.60 -5.39 -6.89
C TYR A 221 3.72 -4.55 -5.96
N ASN A 222 2.57 -5.13 -5.57
CA ASN A 222 1.55 -4.49 -4.72
C ASN A 222 1.56 -5.17 -3.36
N PHE A 223 1.62 -4.38 -2.29
CA PHE A 223 1.60 -4.88 -0.92
C PHE A 223 0.98 -3.85 0.03
N ALA A 224 0.32 -4.31 1.09
CA ALA A 224 -0.44 -3.49 2.02
C ALA A 224 0.30 -3.34 3.35
N CYS A 225 1.16 -2.32 3.47
CA CYS A 225 1.84 -1.98 4.73
C CYS A 225 2.32 -0.53 4.70
N HIS A 226 2.16 0.22 5.78
CA HIS A 226 2.75 1.56 5.92
C HIS A 226 4.29 1.48 5.90
N PRO A 227 4.97 2.22 5.03
CA PRO A 227 6.43 2.30 5.01
C PRO A 227 6.91 3.41 5.94
N ILE A 228 6.82 3.17 7.26
CA ILE A 228 7.14 4.13 8.33
C ILE A 228 8.13 3.57 9.36
N GLN A 229 8.77 2.45 9.07
CA GLN A 229 9.71 1.81 10.00
C GLN A 229 10.94 2.67 10.28
N GLY A 230 11.43 3.40 9.26
CA GLY A 230 12.63 4.24 9.35
C GLY A 230 12.39 5.63 9.94
N VAL A 231 11.14 6.06 10.14
CA VAL A 231 10.81 7.36 10.74
C VAL A 231 10.41 7.18 12.22
N PRO A 232 10.61 8.19 13.09
CA PRO A 232 11.01 9.58 12.84
C PRO A 232 12.50 9.88 13.02
N ASN A 233 13.40 8.94 13.00
CA ASN A 233 14.80 9.14 13.41
C ASN A 233 15.66 9.99 12.44
N GLY A 234 15.02 10.82 11.62
CA GLY A 234 15.63 11.98 10.97
C GLY A 234 16.41 11.70 9.67
N GLY A 235 16.43 10.50 9.16
CA GLY A 235 16.97 10.21 7.84
C GLY A 235 15.92 10.35 6.74
N ASN A 236 16.29 10.90 5.58
CA ASN A 236 15.46 10.84 4.39
C ASN A 236 15.54 9.42 3.80
N THR A 237 14.40 8.75 3.63
CA THR A 237 14.35 7.32 3.29
C THR A 237 13.10 6.98 2.48
N ALA A 238 13.22 6.07 1.51
CA ALA A 238 12.11 5.38 0.87
C ALA A 238 11.57 4.21 1.71
N ASP A 239 12.13 4.00 2.93
CA ASP A 239 11.66 3.03 3.92
C ASP A 239 11.63 1.58 3.39
N VAL A 240 10.76 0.74 3.94
CA VAL A 240 10.58 -0.67 3.56
C VAL A 240 10.46 -0.85 2.04
N THR A 241 9.79 0.07 1.35
CA THR A 241 9.53 -0.03 -0.09
C THR A 241 10.77 0.25 -0.93
N GLY A 242 11.64 1.16 -0.49
CA GLY A 242 12.92 1.45 -1.13
C GLY A 242 13.88 0.26 -1.03
N PHE A 243 14.06 -0.28 0.18
CA PHE A 243 14.91 -1.44 0.40
C PHE A 243 14.39 -2.69 -0.34
N ALA A 244 13.07 -2.94 -0.33
CA ALA A 244 12.47 -4.05 -1.07
C ALA A 244 12.72 -3.93 -2.58
N SER A 245 12.49 -2.73 -3.15
CA SER A 245 12.74 -2.47 -4.57
C SER A 245 14.21 -2.68 -4.93
N ARG A 246 15.15 -2.23 -4.09
CA ARG A 246 16.60 -2.42 -4.30
C ARG A 246 16.96 -3.90 -4.33
N VAL A 247 16.51 -4.68 -3.35
CA VAL A 247 16.76 -6.14 -3.32
C VAL A 247 16.22 -6.83 -4.57
N ILE A 248 15.04 -6.42 -5.06
CA ILE A 248 14.47 -6.98 -6.28
C ILE A 248 15.36 -6.61 -7.48
N GLU A 249 15.70 -5.33 -7.65
CA GLU A 249 16.49 -4.82 -8.78
C GLU A 249 17.90 -5.46 -8.81
N ASP A 250 18.57 -5.59 -7.66
CA ASP A 250 19.90 -6.19 -7.54
C ASP A 250 19.96 -7.70 -7.87
N ASN A 251 18.81 -8.37 -7.86
CA ASN A 251 18.69 -9.81 -8.15
C ASN A 251 18.00 -10.12 -9.50
N LEU A 252 17.73 -9.11 -10.31
CA LEU A 252 17.18 -9.23 -11.66
C LEU A 252 18.23 -8.91 -12.72
N SER A 253 17.82 -8.91 -13.99
CA SER A 253 18.66 -8.51 -15.13
C SER A 253 19.05 -7.03 -15.02
N ASP A 254 20.25 -6.68 -15.48
CA ASP A 254 20.75 -5.31 -15.47
C ASP A 254 19.75 -4.29 -16.03
N GLY A 255 19.51 -3.24 -15.28
CA GLY A 255 18.58 -2.17 -15.63
C GLY A 255 17.09 -2.53 -15.49
N ALA A 256 16.75 -3.65 -14.87
CA ALA A 256 15.36 -3.95 -14.47
C ALA A 256 14.90 -2.98 -13.38
N ILE A 257 13.63 -2.57 -13.42
CA ILE A 257 13.04 -1.61 -12.47
C ILE A 257 11.95 -2.29 -11.65
N ALA A 258 12.02 -2.18 -10.32
CA ALA A 258 10.97 -2.63 -9.41
C ALA A 258 10.10 -1.45 -8.98
N LEU A 259 8.81 -1.49 -9.33
CA LEU A 259 7.82 -0.47 -9.01
C LEU A 259 6.93 -0.99 -7.87
N PHE A 260 7.02 -0.36 -6.72
CA PHE A 260 6.11 -0.64 -5.61
C PHE A 260 4.78 0.08 -5.82
N VAL A 261 3.66 -0.60 -5.61
CA VAL A 261 2.32 -0.03 -5.62
C VAL A 261 1.70 -0.25 -4.25
N GLN A 262 1.46 0.84 -3.52
CA GLN A 262 0.92 0.79 -2.18
C GLN A 262 -0.49 0.21 -2.19
N GLY A 263 -0.70 -0.82 -1.38
CA GLY A 263 -1.99 -1.48 -1.21
C GLY A 263 -2.91 -0.79 -0.20
N CYS A 264 -3.86 -1.54 0.34
CA CYS A 264 -4.78 -1.08 1.39
C CYS A 264 -4.08 -1.14 2.76
N GLY A 265 -3.14 -0.23 3.00
CA GLY A 265 -2.30 -0.21 4.19
C GLY A 265 -2.78 0.72 5.30
N GLY A 266 -3.99 1.33 5.19
CA GLY A 266 -4.44 2.40 6.09
C GLY A 266 -4.41 2.06 7.57
N ASP A 267 -4.60 0.81 7.94
CA ASP A 267 -4.55 0.31 9.32
C ASP A 267 -3.43 -0.72 9.57
N ILE A 268 -2.44 -0.81 8.66
CA ILE A 268 -1.36 -1.80 8.75
C ILE A 268 -0.01 -1.12 9.03
N ASN A 269 0.60 -1.45 10.15
CA ASN A 269 1.93 -1.01 10.54
C ASN A 269 3.01 -2.04 10.20
N PRO A 270 4.27 -1.59 10.02
CA PRO A 270 5.42 -2.48 10.18
C PRO A 270 5.44 -3.09 11.58
N ILE A 271 5.75 -4.38 11.69
CA ILE A 271 5.66 -5.12 12.96
C ILE A 271 6.59 -4.57 14.05
N LEU A 272 7.73 -3.96 13.67
CA LEU A 272 8.70 -3.39 14.60
C LEU A 272 8.47 -1.89 14.87
N TYR A 273 7.37 -1.32 14.37
CA TYR A 273 7.13 0.12 14.52
C TYR A 273 6.97 0.58 15.97
N LYS A 274 6.43 -0.29 16.84
CA LYS A 274 6.26 -0.03 18.28
C LYS A 274 7.45 -0.43 19.14
N ASP A 275 8.44 -1.11 18.56
CA ASP A 275 9.65 -1.51 19.28
C ASP A 275 10.46 -0.27 19.67
N VAL A 276 10.66 -0.08 20.98
CA VAL A 276 11.42 1.04 21.55
C VAL A 276 12.82 0.62 22.01
N ASP A 277 13.11 -0.68 22.01
CA ASP A 277 14.36 -1.24 22.51
C ASP A 277 15.47 -1.26 21.45
N HIS A 278 15.09 -1.16 20.16
CA HIS A 278 16.00 -1.19 19.03
C HIS A 278 15.91 0.08 18.19
N PRO A 279 17.02 0.48 17.54
CA PRO A 279 17.00 1.56 16.56
C PRO A 279 16.03 1.26 15.43
N ARG A 280 15.27 2.25 14.99
CA ARG A 280 14.38 2.10 13.85
C ARG A 280 15.19 1.89 12.57
N ASN A 281 14.98 0.74 11.94
CA ASN A 281 15.66 0.36 10.70
C ASN A 281 14.66 -0.36 9.78
N ALA A 282 14.41 0.22 8.61
CA ALA A 282 13.51 -0.33 7.60
C ALA A 282 14.14 -1.43 6.75
N GLU A 283 15.48 -1.49 6.68
CA GLU A 283 16.19 -2.39 5.77
C GLU A 283 15.87 -3.88 5.98
N PRO A 284 15.87 -4.43 7.21
CA PRO A 284 15.55 -5.85 7.41
C PRO A 284 14.16 -6.24 6.90
N LEU A 285 13.16 -5.37 7.14
CA LEU A 285 11.78 -5.60 6.68
C LEU A 285 11.67 -5.47 5.16
N GLY A 286 12.33 -4.45 4.57
CA GLY A 286 12.39 -4.27 3.13
C GLY A 286 13.08 -5.43 2.42
N ASN A 287 14.22 -5.89 2.93
CA ASN A 287 14.92 -7.06 2.41
C ASN A 287 14.04 -8.32 2.45
N THR A 288 13.28 -8.51 3.54
CA THR A 288 12.35 -9.63 3.67
C THR A 288 11.23 -9.58 2.63
N LEU A 289 10.62 -8.41 2.40
CA LEU A 289 9.60 -8.21 1.37
C LEU A 289 10.17 -8.45 -0.05
N GLY A 290 11.35 -7.91 -0.33
CA GLY A 290 12.05 -8.08 -1.61
C GLY A 290 12.35 -9.54 -1.92
N LEU A 291 12.90 -10.28 -0.95
CA LEU A 291 13.19 -11.72 -1.10
C LEU A 291 11.92 -12.57 -1.27
N SER A 292 10.84 -12.24 -0.55
CA SER A 292 9.55 -12.92 -0.70
C SER A 292 8.92 -12.66 -2.07
N THR A 293 9.07 -11.44 -2.59
CA THR A 293 8.66 -11.09 -3.97
C THR A 293 9.46 -11.89 -5.00
N LEU A 294 10.80 -11.93 -4.89
CA LEU A 294 11.67 -12.72 -5.80
C LEU A 294 11.34 -14.21 -5.77
N LYS A 295 11.07 -14.76 -4.57
CA LYS A 295 10.66 -16.17 -4.42
C LYS A 295 9.35 -16.46 -5.15
N ALA A 296 8.40 -15.55 -5.12
CA ALA A 296 7.14 -15.69 -5.84
C ALA A 296 7.33 -15.54 -7.36
N MET A 297 8.12 -14.57 -7.80
CA MET A 297 8.43 -14.32 -9.21
C MET A 297 9.00 -15.53 -9.95
N ARG A 298 9.80 -16.36 -9.27
CA ARG A 298 10.37 -17.60 -9.86
C ARG A 298 9.31 -18.60 -10.32
N LYS A 299 8.08 -18.49 -9.82
CA LYS A 299 6.94 -19.35 -10.17
C LYS A 299 6.06 -18.76 -11.25
N ILE A 300 6.32 -17.53 -11.68
CA ILE A 300 5.51 -16.82 -12.67
C ILE A 300 6.12 -17.04 -14.05
N SER A 301 5.34 -17.60 -14.96
CA SER A 301 5.67 -17.73 -16.38
C SER A 301 5.10 -16.54 -17.15
N CYS A 302 5.92 -15.93 -18.00
CA CYS A 302 5.49 -14.86 -18.90
C CYS A 302 5.01 -15.44 -20.24
N ASN A 303 3.99 -14.85 -20.82
CA ASN A 303 3.40 -15.22 -22.11
C ASN A 303 3.16 -13.99 -22.98
N ASP A 304 2.70 -14.20 -24.23
CA ASP A 304 2.46 -13.14 -25.23
C ASP A 304 1.05 -12.51 -25.08
N ASP A 305 0.49 -12.45 -23.85
CA ASP A 305 -0.80 -11.79 -23.59
C ASP A 305 -0.68 -10.28 -23.80
N ASN A 306 -1.39 -9.75 -24.77
CA ASN A 306 -1.35 -8.33 -25.16
C ASN A 306 -2.59 -7.55 -24.69
N ARG A 307 -3.45 -8.13 -23.86
CA ARG A 307 -4.61 -7.42 -23.32
C ARG A 307 -4.15 -6.24 -22.47
N LEU A 308 -4.54 -5.04 -22.86
CA LEU A 308 -4.27 -3.79 -22.17
C LEU A 308 -5.54 -2.95 -22.12
N GLY A 309 -6.05 -2.70 -20.92
CA GLY A 309 -7.24 -1.90 -20.69
C GLY A 309 -7.06 -0.93 -19.53
N VAL A 310 -7.58 0.27 -19.67
CA VAL A 310 -7.66 1.26 -18.60
C VAL A 310 -9.01 1.95 -18.63
N ILE A 311 -9.63 2.03 -17.47
CA ILE A 311 -10.86 2.78 -17.23
C ILE A 311 -10.58 3.72 -16.08
N ASN A 312 -10.79 5.02 -16.27
CA ASN A 312 -10.58 6.02 -15.22
C ASN A 312 -11.81 6.94 -15.17
N GLU A 313 -12.56 6.84 -14.10
CA GLU A 313 -13.84 7.52 -13.93
C GLU A 313 -13.89 8.30 -12.62
N THR A 314 -14.67 9.36 -12.64
CA THR A 314 -14.96 10.16 -11.44
C THR A 314 -16.05 9.46 -10.61
N LEU A 315 -15.83 9.40 -9.30
CA LEU A 315 -16.79 8.95 -8.30
C LEU A 315 -17.06 10.11 -7.34
N THR A 316 -18.33 10.47 -7.19
CA THR A 316 -18.77 11.49 -6.24
C THR A 316 -19.09 10.82 -4.90
N LEU A 317 -18.39 11.22 -3.83
CA LEU A 317 -18.51 10.67 -2.48
C LEU A 317 -19.11 11.70 -1.50
N PRO A 318 -19.89 11.28 -0.50
CA PRO A 318 -20.44 12.18 0.52
C PRO A 318 -19.35 12.57 1.53
N ARG A 319 -19.34 13.86 1.91
CA ARG A 319 -18.51 14.37 3.02
C ARG A 319 -19.20 14.15 4.36
N ALA A 320 -18.41 13.82 5.38
CA ALA A 320 -18.93 13.63 6.73
C ALA A 320 -19.35 14.96 7.38
N ASP A 321 -20.45 14.91 8.12
CA ASP A 321 -20.75 15.89 9.19
C ASP A 321 -20.42 15.23 10.52
N VAL A 322 -19.40 15.75 11.20
CA VAL A 322 -18.87 15.17 12.45
C VAL A 322 -19.10 16.07 13.66
N ALA A 323 -20.01 17.08 13.56
CA ALA A 323 -20.26 18.04 14.64
C ALA A 323 -20.71 17.37 15.95
N GLU A 324 -21.64 16.42 15.88
CA GLU A 324 -22.10 15.66 17.06
C GLU A 324 -20.97 14.82 17.66
N ARG A 325 -20.14 14.18 16.83
CA ARG A 325 -18.98 13.40 17.30
C ARG A 325 -17.94 14.27 17.99
N ILE A 326 -17.68 15.48 17.48
CA ILE A 326 -16.81 16.47 18.12
C ILE A 326 -17.35 16.81 19.52
N SER A 327 -18.64 17.15 19.63
CA SER A 327 -19.27 17.50 20.91
C SER A 327 -19.20 16.35 21.92
N ALA A 328 -19.47 15.11 21.49
CA ALA A 328 -19.36 13.93 22.33
C ALA A 328 -17.92 13.69 22.82
N MET A 329 -16.94 13.87 21.95
CA MET A 329 -15.53 13.68 22.28
C MET A 329 -14.99 14.81 23.20
N GLU A 330 -15.48 16.04 23.06
CA GLU A 330 -15.18 17.14 24.00
C GLU A 330 -15.73 16.83 25.39
N ALA A 331 -16.95 16.31 25.49
CA ALA A 331 -17.54 15.89 26.76
C ALA A 331 -16.73 14.76 27.41
N GLU A 332 -16.30 13.77 26.62
CA GLU A 332 -15.45 12.69 27.11
C GLU A 332 -14.07 13.19 27.57
N GLN A 333 -13.45 14.11 26.83
CA GLN A 333 -12.21 14.76 27.25
C GLN A 333 -12.36 15.45 28.62
N GLN A 334 -13.45 16.20 28.83
CA GLN A 334 -13.73 16.82 30.10
C GLN A 334 -13.95 15.81 31.22
N ARG A 335 -14.67 14.72 30.95
CA ARG A 335 -14.89 13.62 31.91
C ARG A 335 -13.56 12.98 32.32
N LEU A 336 -12.66 12.70 31.38
CA LEU A 336 -11.33 12.17 31.65
C LEU A 336 -10.49 13.13 32.51
N VAL A 337 -10.49 14.43 32.20
CA VAL A 337 -9.80 15.44 33.03
C VAL A 337 -10.33 15.43 34.47
N GLN A 338 -11.65 15.39 34.66
CA GLN A 338 -12.29 15.37 35.97
C GLN A 338 -12.04 14.03 36.73
N SER A 339 -11.73 12.94 36.03
CA SER A 339 -11.43 11.64 36.65
C SER A 339 -10.03 11.56 37.23
N LEU A 340 -9.13 12.47 36.86
CA LEU A 340 -7.78 12.54 37.43
C LEU A 340 -7.85 12.87 38.91
N LYS A 341 -7.21 12.05 39.73
CA LYS A 341 -7.21 12.22 41.19
C LYS A 341 -5.87 12.75 41.67
N GLY A 342 -5.91 13.61 42.67
CA GLY A 342 -4.69 14.01 43.36
C GLY A 342 -3.95 12.80 43.90
N THR A 343 -2.63 12.78 43.77
CA THR A 343 -1.78 11.68 44.25
C THR A 343 -0.66 12.23 45.13
N SER A 344 -0.30 11.51 46.18
CA SER A 344 0.86 11.77 47.03
C SER A 344 2.16 11.23 46.44
N LEU A 345 2.10 10.41 45.37
CA LEU A 345 3.25 9.84 44.68
C LEU A 345 3.67 10.72 43.51
N ASN A 346 4.97 10.80 43.28
CA ASN A 346 5.57 11.20 42.02
C ASN A 346 6.38 10.03 41.45
N LEU A 347 6.92 10.17 40.24
CA LEU A 347 7.64 9.08 39.58
C LEU A 347 8.80 8.53 40.43
N LYS A 348 9.56 9.41 41.14
CA LYS A 348 10.70 9.01 42.00
C LYS A 348 10.28 8.17 43.20
N THR A 349 9.11 8.42 43.76
CA THR A 349 8.56 7.66 44.87
C THR A 349 7.77 6.44 44.43
N PHE A 350 7.15 6.49 43.25
CA PHE A 350 6.39 5.39 42.66
C PHE A 350 7.30 4.21 42.25
N LEU A 351 8.40 4.47 41.53
CA LEU A 351 9.29 3.40 41.03
C LEU A 351 9.84 2.48 42.12
N PRO A 352 10.42 2.98 43.24
CA PRO A 352 10.87 2.09 44.31
C PRO A 352 9.74 1.30 44.94
N LEU A 353 8.54 1.87 45.09
CA LEU A 353 7.40 1.17 45.66
C LEU A 353 6.94 0.03 44.76
N ILE A 354 6.79 0.27 43.42
CA ILE A 354 6.35 -0.79 42.51
C ILE A 354 7.33 -1.94 42.46
N VAL A 355 8.64 -1.68 42.46
CA VAL A 355 9.66 -2.73 42.54
C VAL A 355 9.55 -3.51 43.85
N LYS A 356 9.47 -2.80 45.01
CA LYS A 356 9.34 -3.39 46.32
C LYS A 356 8.13 -4.33 46.41
N TYR A 357 6.95 -3.89 46.00
CA TYR A 357 5.70 -4.63 46.11
C TYR A 357 5.57 -5.78 45.08
N ASN A 358 6.27 -5.70 43.95
CA ASN A 358 6.35 -6.82 43.00
C ASN A 358 7.36 -7.91 43.44
N LEU A 359 8.43 -7.54 44.15
CA LEU A 359 9.42 -8.50 44.62
C LEU A 359 8.95 -9.27 45.84
N ALA A 360 8.11 -8.68 46.70
CA ALA A 360 7.64 -9.30 47.94
C ALA A 360 6.21 -8.87 48.26
N GLU A 361 5.24 -9.65 47.78
CA GLU A 361 3.83 -9.32 47.93
C GLU A 361 3.34 -9.37 49.40
N GLU A 362 3.74 -10.40 50.15
CA GLU A 362 3.29 -10.58 51.53
C GLU A 362 4.09 -9.73 52.54
N PHE A 363 5.41 -9.61 52.33
CA PHE A 363 6.30 -8.86 53.21
C PHE A 363 7.16 -7.88 52.42
N PRO A 364 6.58 -6.80 51.90
CA PRO A 364 7.28 -5.89 50.99
C PRO A 364 8.33 -5.01 51.66
N ALA A 365 8.37 -4.93 53.00
CA ALA A 365 9.43 -4.24 53.72
C ALA A 365 10.73 -5.03 53.69
N TYR A 366 11.89 -4.33 53.76
CA TYR A 366 13.21 -4.95 53.81
C TYR A 366 13.39 -5.89 55.03
N TYR A 367 12.60 -5.69 56.07
CA TYR A 367 12.64 -6.44 57.31
C TYR A 367 11.32 -7.17 57.52
N SER A 368 11.16 -8.34 56.92
CA SER A 368 9.95 -9.17 57.07
C SER A 368 9.62 -9.53 58.53
N HIS A 369 10.66 -9.66 59.39
CA HIS A 369 10.48 -9.88 60.82
C HIS A 369 9.69 -8.76 61.52
N LEU A 370 9.65 -7.54 60.97
CA LEU A 370 8.88 -6.44 61.51
C LEU A 370 7.38 -6.76 61.49
N TYR A 371 6.87 -7.36 60.44
CA TYR A 371 5.46 -7.80 60.36
C TYR A 371 5.13 -8.86 61.40
N LEU A 372 6.03 -9.82 61.62
CA LEU A 372 5.87 -10.86 62.63
C LEU A 372 5.92 -10.29 64.05
N HIS A 373 6.78 -9.32 64.30
CA HIS A 373 6.88 -8.62 65.56
C HIS A 373 5.63 -7.79 65.85
N GLU A 374 5.17 -7.00 64.92
CA GLU A 374 3.93 -6.23 65.03
C GLU A 374 2.72 -7.12 65.31
N LYS A 375 2.60 -8.24 64.59
CA LYS A 375 1.53 -9.23 64.82
C LYS A 375 1.55 -9.78 66.25
N LYS A 376 2.74 -10.07 66.81
CA LYS A 376 2.90 -10.53 68.21
C LYS A 376 2.48 -9.45 69.23
N LEU A 377 2.65 -8.18 68.91
CA LEU A 377 2.28 -7.05 69.74
C LEU A 377 0.84 -6.56 69.52
N GLY A 378 0.06 -7.23 68.67
CA GLY A 378 -1.30 -6.80 68.30
C GLY A 378 -1.36 -5.49 67.55
N ARG A 379 -0.27 -5.10 66.87
CA ARG A 379 -0.16 -3.88 66.05
C ARG A 379 -0.41 -4.19 64.59
N SER A 380 -0.79 -3.14 63.80
CA SER A 380 -1.07 -3.25 62.37
C SER A 380 -0.56 -2.06 61.54
N ASP A 381 0.38 -1.30 62.10
CA ASP A 381 0.82 -0.03 61.47
C ASP A 381 1.53 -0.24 60.14
N VAL A 382 2.39 -1.29 60.05
CA VAL A 382 3.09 -1.63 58.82
C VAL A 382 2.10 -2.13 57.74
N SER A 383 1.14 -2.99 58.10
CA SER A 383 0.16 -3.50 57.17
C SER A 383 -0.83 -2.43 56.67
N LYS A 384 -1.17 -1.44 57.56
CA LYS A 384 -1.95 -0.27 57.13
C LYS A 384 -1.16 0.58 56.16
N LEU A 385 0.12 0.85 56.43
CA LEU A 385 1.01 1.60 55.54
C LEU A 385 1.12 0.91 54.16
N ASP A 386 1.26 -0.43 54.14
CA ASP A 386 1.30 -1.17 52.87
C ASP A 386 -0.02 -1.09 52.10
N THR A 387 -1.16 -1.15 52.80
CA THR A 387 -2.47 -0.98 52.20
C THR A 387 -2.60 0.43 51.56
N ASP A 388 -2.16 1.46 52.26
CA ASP A 388 -2.17 2.84 51.78
C ASP A 388 -1.22 3.02 50.59
N ASN A 389 -0.03 2.43 50.64
CA ASN A 389 0.92 2.47 49.53
C ASN A 389 0.35 1.78 48.27
N ARG A 390 -0.24 0.59 48.40
CA ARG A 390 -0.90 -0.13 47.27
C ARG A 390 -2.02 0.69 46.66
N ARG A 391 -2.87 1.29 47.50
CA ARG A 391 -3.94 2.19 47.03
C ARG A 391 -3.38 3.40 46.27
N ASN A 392 -2.35 4.05 46.80
CA ASN A 392 -1.72 5.21 46.17
C ASN A 392 -1.00 4.82 44.86
N MET A 393 -0.34 3.67 44.82
CA MET A 393 0.27 3.13 43.58
C MET A 393 -0.78 2.86 42.52
N LYS A 394 -1.89 2.20 42.90
CA LYS A 394 -2.99 1.95 41.95
C LYS A 394 -3.55 3.26 41.40
N GLN A 395 -3.81 4.24 42.27
CA GLN A 395 -4.30 5.56 41.85
C GLN A 395 -3.32 6.28 40.91
N TYR A 396 -2.02 6.12 41.14
CA TYR A 396 -0.99 6.67 40.25
C TYR A 396 -1.03 6.00 38.87
N ILE A 397 -1.15 4.67 38.81
CA ILE A 397 -1.32 3.92 37.55
C ILE A 397 -2.59 4.32 36.83
N ASP A 398 -3.73 4.38 37.52
CA ASP A 398 -5.02 4.82 36.95
C ASP A 398 -4.92 6.22 36.33
N ASN A 399 -4.18 7.14 36.96
CA ASN A 399 -3.92 8.47 36.39
C ASN A 399 -3.04 8.41 35.12
N ILE A 400 -2.00 7.56 35.08
CA ILE A 400 -1.17 7.37 33.88
C ILE A 400 -2.04 6.90 32.72
N GLN A 401 -2.84 5.87 32.92
CA GLN A 401 -3.75 5.35 31.89
C GLN A 401 -4.75 6.41 31.42
N THR A 402 -5.29 7.21 32.32
CA THR A 402 -6.17 8.35 31.99
C THR A 402 -5.45 9.40 31.15
N MET A 403 -4.20 9.70 31.46
CA MET A 403 -3.37 10.65 30.70
C MET A 403 -3.08 10.14 29.27
N GLU A 404 -2.84 8.84 29.10
CA GLU A 404 -2.66 8.23 27.80
C GLU A 404 -3.95 8.30 26.96
N GLN A 405 -5.11 8.00 27.56
CA GLN A 405 -6.41 8.17 26.90
C GLN A 405 -6.68 9.63 26.52
N LEU A 406 -6.35 10.58 27.40
CA LEU A 406 -6.46 12.02 27.10
C LEU A 406 -5.61 12.43 25.90
N THR A 407 -4.38 11.96 25.82
CA THR A 407 -3.48 12.26 24.71
C THR A 407 -4.07 11.75 23.38
N ARG A 408 -4.57 10.53 23.33
CA ARG A 408 -5.25 9.97 22.17
C ARG A 408 -6.51 10.78 21.81
N THR A 409 -7.38 11.04 22.80
CA THR A 409 -8.61 11.80 22.61
C THR A 409 -8.33 13.20 22.06
N GLN A 410 -7.30 13.88 22.56
CA GLN A 410 -6.91 15.19 22.08
C GLN A 410 -6.43 15.17 20.62
N THR A 411 -5.61 14.18 20.24
CA THR A 411 -5.16 14.00 18.86
C THR A 411 -6.35 13.77 17.93
N ASN A 412 -7.24 12.83 18.28
CA ASN A 412 -8.40 12.49 17.48
C ASN A 412 -9.38 13.67 17.36
N LEU A 413 -9.61 14.41 18.44
CA LEU A 413 -10.45 15.61 18.45
C LEU A 413 -9.88 16.72 17.55
N ALA A 414 -8.55 16.91 17.55
CA ALA A 414 -7.90 17.89 16.67
C ALA A 414 -8.10 17.53 15.19
N LEU A 415 -7.98 16.26 14.83
CA LEU A 415 -8.22 15.75 13.46
C LEU A 415 -9.68 15.95 13.03
N LEU A 416 -10.64 15.55 13.86
CA LEU A 416 -12.06 15.76 13.58
C LEU A 416 -12.40 17.24 13.37
N LYS A 417 -11.88 18.14 14.22
CA LYS A 417 -12.09 19.60 14.09
C LYS A 417 -11.49 20.13 12.79
N LYS A 418 -10.28 19.69 12.44
CA LYS A 418 -9.63 20.05 11.17
C LYS A 418 -10.50 19.66 9.98
N HIS A 419 -10.90 18.41 9.88
CA HIS A 419 -11.68 17.90 8.75
C HIS A 419 -13.11 18.43 8.70
N HIS A 420 -13.72 18.67 9.87
CA HIS A 420 -15.00 19.36 9.93
C HIS A 420 -14.90 20.77 9.34
N ALA A 421 -13.88 21.53 9.75
CA ALA A 421 -13.64 22.87 9.21
C ALA A 421 -13.38 22.84 7.68
N GLU A 422 -12.60 21.88 7.19
CA GLU A 422 -12.35 21.69 5.76
C GLU A 422 -13.64 21.34 5.00
N ASN A 423 -14.47 20.43 5.53
CA ASN A 423 -15.74 20.05 4.94
C ASN A 423 -16.74 21.24 4.89
N VAL A 424 -16.78 22.06 5.95
CA VAL A 424 -17.59 23.28 5.98
C VAL A 424 -17.07 24.32 4.98
N ALA A 425 -15.76 24.55 4.95
CA ALA A 425 -15.12 25.50 4.04
C ALA A 425 -15.27 25.12 2.56
N ALA A 426 -15.34 23.82 2.24
CA ALA A 426 -15.59 23.35 0.88
C ALA A 426 -16.95 23.78 0.33
N GLY A 427 -17.93 24.13 1.16
CA GLY A 427 -19.26 24.58 0.76
C GLY A 427 -20.07 23.57 -0.04
N LYS A 428 -19.60 22.32 -0.14
CA LYS A 428 -20.22 21.22 -0.87
C LYS A 428 -20.31 19.99 0.05
N ARG A 429 -21.43 19.27 -0.03
CA ARG A 429 -21.65 18.02 0.72
C ARG A 429 -20.97 16.80 0.10
N THR A 430 -20.26 16.98 -0.99
CA THR A 430 -19.62 15.89 -1.75
C THR A 430 -18.20 16.26 -2.17
N ILE A 431 -17.41 15.23 -2.48
CA ILE A 431 -16.08 15.32 -3.08
C ILE A 431 -16.01 14.37 -4.27
N ASP A 432 -15.43 14.85 -5.37
CA ASP A 432 -15.16 14.03 -6.54
C ASP A 432 -13.76 13.43 -6.45
N VAL A 433 -13.66 12.12 -6.69
CA VAL A 433 -12.40 11.38 -6.69
C VAL A 433 -12.27 10.55 -7.96
N GLU A 434 -11.03 10.25 -8.36
CA GLU A 434 -10.77 9.33 -9.45
C GLU A 434 -10.72 7.89 -8.94
N VAL A 435 -11.42 6.99 -9.66
CA VAL A 435 -11.30 5.54 -9.49
C VAL A 435 -10.85 4.97 -10.82
N ALA A 436 -9.69 4.35 -10.85
CA ALA A 436 -9.16 3.74 -12.05
C ALA A 436 -9.09 2.23 -11.93
N GLY A 437 -9.45 1.54 -13.01
CA GLY A 437 -9.23 0.12 -13.23
C GLY A 437 -8.19 -0.07 -14.33
N LEU A 438 -7.27 -0.97 -14.12
CA LEU A 438 -6.19 -1.30 -15.05
C LEU A 438 -6.15 -2.82 -15.27
N ARG A 439 -6.02 -3.23 -16.54
CA ARG A 439 -5.76 -4.62 -16.92
C ARG A 439 -4.53 -4.71 -17.80
N ILE A 440 -3.60 -5.60 -17.45
CA ILE A 440 -2.41 -5.94 -18.23
C ILE A 440 -2.30 -7.46 -18.25
N GLY A 441 -2.70 -8.09 -19.36
CA GLY A 441 -2.88 -9.53 -19.40
C GLY A 441 -3.91 -9.99 -18.34
N ASP A 442 -3.48 -10.82 -17.41
CA ASP A 442 -4.28 -11.26 -16.27
C ASP A 442 -4.11 -10.39 -15.03
N PHE A 443 -3.19 -9.42 -15.03
CA PHE A 443 -3.05 -8.45 -13.93
C PHE A 443 -4.21 -7.47 -13.94
N THR A 444 -4.95 -7.43 -12.85
CA THR A 444 -6.07 -6.50 -12.68
C THR A 444 -5.87 -5.67 -11.41
N LEU A 445 -5.99 -4.35 -11.53
CA LEU A 445 -5.79 -3.40 -10.42
C LEU A 445 -6.96 -2.42 -10.37
N ILE A 446 -7.46 -2.15 -9.15
CA ILE A 446 -8.39 -1.05 -8.85
C ILE A 446 -7.66 -0.03 -7.97
N THR A 447 -7.89 1.28 -8.19
CA THR A 447 -7.21 2.34 -7.45
C THR A 447 -8.18 3.22 -6.68
N PHE A 448 -7.66 3.86 -5.61
CA PHE A 448 -8.37 4.86 -4.82
C PHE A 448 -7.39 5.94 -4.31
N PRO A 449 -7.77 7.23 -4.26
CA PRO A 449 -6.88 8.30 -3.83
C PRO A 449 -6.90 8.53 -2.31
N GLY A 450 -6.78 7.50 -1.51
CA GLY A 450 -6.80 7.59 -0.05
C GLY A 450 -6.21 6.37 0.63
N GLU A 451 -6.12 6.44 1.95
CA GLU A 451 -5.59 5.39 2.80
C GLU A 451 -6.68 4.36 3.13
N LEU A 452 -6.94 3.47 2.19
CA LEU A 452 -7.90 2.37 2.39
C LEU A 452 -7.47 1.49 3.56
N THR A 453 -8.39 1.23 4.51
CA THR A 453 -8.16 0.16 5.50
C THR A 453 -8.19 -1.20 4.81
N VAL A 454 -7.45 -2.17 5.36
CA VAL A 454 -7.19 -3.46 4.71
C VAL A 454 -8.46 -4.24 4.35
N GLN A 455 -9.50 -4.12 5.17
CA GLN A 455 -10.78 -4.82 4.94
C GLN A 455 -11.43 -4.44 3.60
N ILE A 456 -11.28 -3.18 3.16
CA ILE A 456 -11.80 -2.73 1.85
C ILE A 456 -11.12 -3.50 0.71
N GLY A 457 -9.79 -3.63 0.78
CA GLY A 457 -9.04 -4.42 -0.21
C GLY A 457 -9.47 -5.87 -0.25
N LEU A 458 -9.59 -6.51 0.92
CA LEU A 458 -10.05 -7.89 1.05
C LEU A 458 -11.46 -8.09 0.47
N ASN A 459 -12.39 -7.17 0.72
CA ASN A 459 -13.75 -7.20 0.18
C ASN A 459 -13.76 -7.15 -1.36
N ILE A 460 -13.00 -6.23 -1.95
CA ILE A 460 -12.90 -6.07 -3.41
C ILE A 460 -12.27 -7.32 -4.04
N LYS A 461 -11.15 -7.81 -3.51
CA LYS A 461 -10.49 -9.03 -3.96
C LYS A 461 -11.41 -10.26 -3.93
N ALA A 462 -12.19 -10.40 -2.85
CA ALA A 462 -13.12 -11.53 -2.68
C ALA A 462 -14.24 -11.53 -3.73
N ARG A 463 -14.77 -10.34 -4.08
CA ARG A 463 -15.93 -10.16 -4.99
C ARG A 463 -15.56 -9.98 -6.45
N SER A 464 -14.26 -9.78 -6.77
CA SER A 464 -13.81 -9.54 -8.14
C SER A 464 -14.08 -10.74 -9.06
N PRO A 465 -14.54 -10.49 -10.32
CA PRO A 465 -14.65 -11.52 -11.35
C PRO A 465 -13.28 -11.98 -11.89
N HIS A 466 -12.23 -11.20 -11.65
CA HIS A 466 -10.86 -11.50 -12.10
C HIS A 466 -10.03 -12.08 -10.94
N LYS A 467 -9.20 -13.07 -11.25
CA LYS A 467 -8.27 -13.68 -10.31
C LYS A 467 -6.88 -13.81 -10.96
N PRO A 468 -5.86 -13.14 -10.43
CA PRO A 468 -5.86 -12.26 -9.26
C PRO A 468 -6.38 -10.85 -9.56
N THR A 469 -6.88 -10.18 -8.52
CA THR A 469 -7.19 -8.75 -8.52
C THR A 469 -6.47 -8.08 -7.36
N PHE A 470 -5.88 -6.92 -7.61
CA PHE A 470 -5.16 -6.14 -6.62
C PHE A 470 -5.83 -4.78 -6.41
N VAL A 471 -5.56 -4.17 -5.26
CA VAL A 471 -6.13 -2.88 -4.90
C VAL A 471 -5.00 -1.94 -4.48
N ALA A 472 -4.98 -0.73 -5.05
CA ALA A 472 -4.03 0.31 -4.72
C ALA A 472 -4.74 1.49 -4.07
N GLY A 473 -4.35 1.85 -2.86
CA GLY A 473 -4.62 3.15 -2.28
C GLY A 473 -3.69 4.23 -2.87
N TYR A 474 -3.71 5.42 -2.31
CA TYR A 474 -2.72 6.49 -2.54
C TYR A 474 -2.46 6.83 -4.02
N THR A 475 -3.45 6.66 -4.88
CA THR A 475 -3.29 6.75 -6.34
C THR A 475 -4.09 7.92 -6.90
N ASN A 476 -3.46 8.77 -7.74
CA ASN A 476 -4.07 9.91 -8.45
C ASN A 476 -4.71 10.97 -7.55
N GLY A 477 -4.15 11.18 -6.36
CA GLY A 477 -4.62 12.14 -5.38
C GLY A 477 -4.49 11.62 -3.97
N TYR A 478 -5.01 12.41 -3.00
CA TYR A 478 -5.03 12.02 -1.61
C TYR A 478 -6.21 12.68 -0.89
N ILE A 479 -7.01 11.89 -0.20
CA ILE A 479 -8.19 12.33 0.55
C ILE A 479 -8.23 11.78 1.97
N TYR A 480 -7.08 11.61 2.59
CA TYR A 480 -6.89 11.08 3.94
C TYR A 480 -7.31 9.60 4.06
N TYR A 481 -7.62 9.16 5.28
CA TYR A 481 -8.05 7.78 5.54
C TYR A 481 -9.43 7.49 4.98
N ALA A 482 -9.61 6.24 4.60
CA ALA A 482 -10.86 5.70 4.09
C ALA A 482 -11.18 4.38 4.83
N PRO A 483 -11.67 4.48 6.09
CA PRO A 483 -12.09 3.35 6.91
C PRO A 483 -13.40 2.75 6.41
N THR A 484 -13.71 1.51 6.81
CA THR A 484 -15.02 0.92 6.52
C THR A 484 -16.15 1.74 7.17
N SER A 485 -17.37 1.56 6.67
CA SER A 485 -18.56 2.18 7.26
C SER A 485 -18.71 1.82 8.75
N GLU A 486 -18.42 0.57 9.12
CA GLU A 486 -18.43 0.11 10.50
C GLU A 486 -17.37 0.82 11.36
N GLN A 487 -16.15 0.96 10.83
CA GLN A 487 -15.06 1.68 11.50
C GLN A 487 -15.39 3.17 11.71
N LEU A 488 -16.04 3.83 10.75
CA LEU A 488 -16.48 5.23 10.88
C LEU A 488 -17.56 5.42 11.96
N LEU A 489 -18.35 4.40 12.23
CA LEU A 489 -19.36 4.39 13.30
C LEU A 489 -18.79 3.98 14.66
N ASN A 490 -17.51 3.65 14.74
CA ASN A 490 -16.82 3.24 15.95
C ASN A 490 -16.74 4.37 16.99
N VAL A 491 -17.27 4.12 18.18
CA VAL A 491 -17.22 5.05 19.32
C VAL A 491 -15.85 5.08 19.98
N GLY A 492 -15.08 4.01 19.85
CA GLY A 492 -13.73 3.86 20.45
C GLY A 492 -12.68 4.80 19.88
N SER A 493 -12.95 5.45 18.75
CA SER A 493 -12.16 6.52 18.16
C SER A 493 -10.71 6.14 17.85
N ALA A 494 -10.53 5.21 16.91
CA ALA A 494 -9.24 5.02 16.26
C ALA A 494 -8.86 6.30 15.47
N GLN A 495 -7.57 6.57 15.32
CA GLN A 495 -7.10 7.79 14.66
C GLN A 495 -7.57 7.84 13.20
N GLU A 496 -7.55 6.72 12.48
CA GLU A 496 -8.03 6.63 11.09
C GLU A 496 -9.50 7.04 10.96
N ASP A 497 -10.32 6.73 11.97
CA ASP A 497 -11.75 7.08 11.99
C ASP A 497 -11.98 8.58 12.17
N CYS A 498 -10.97 9.28 12.70
CA CYS A 498 -10.99 10.71 12.96
C CYS A 498 -10.24 11.50 11.88
N ASP A 499 -9.29 10.87 11.18
CA ASP A 499 -8.53 11.46 10.07
C ASP A 499 -9.18 11.11 8.71
N CYS A 500 -10.50 11.30 8.63
CA CYS A 500 -11.33 10.99 7.47
C CYS A 500 -12.33 12.11 7.19
N ILE A 501 -12.51 12.44 5.90
CA ILE A 501 -13.46 13.46 5.45
C ILE A 501 -14.77 12.89 4.91
N LEU A 502 -14.87 11.56 4.82
CA LEU A 502 -15.96 10.85 4.14
C LEU A 502 -17.05 10.41 5.14
N ALA A 503 -18.31 10.49 4.71
CA ALA A 503 -19.43 9.88 5.42
C ALA A 503 -19.47 8.36 5.21
N PRO A 504 -20.07 7.56 6.13
CA PRO A 504 -20.02 6.09 6.08
C PRO A 504 -20.49 5.44 4.77
N GLU A 505 -21.38 6.09 4.04
CA GLU A 505 -21.95 5.61 2.77
C GLU A 505 -20.92 5.51 1.64
N TRP A 506 -19.75 6.15 1.78
CA TRP A 506 -18.68 6.16 0.79
C TRP A 506 -18.24 4.76 0.38
N GLN A 507 -18.17 3.82 1.36
CA GLN A 507 -17.70 2.45 1.11
C GLN A 507 -18.57 1.73 0.09
N ALA A 508 -19.89 1.75 0.28
CA ALA A 508 -20.84 1.09 -0.62
C ALA A 508 -20.75 1.68 -2.04
N LEU A 509 -20.59 3.00 -2.16
CA LEU A 509 -20.43 3.69 -3.44
C LEU A 509 -19.12 3.29 -4.14
N PHE A 510 -18.00 3.25 -3.40
CA PHE A 510 -16.70 2.84 -3.95
C PHE A 510 -16.68 1.36 -4.34
N GLU A 511 -17.14 0.45 -3.46
CA GLU A 511 -17.17 -0.99 -3.77
C GLU A 511 -18.09 -1.28 -4.99
N ALA A 512 -19.21 -0.56 -5.14
CA ALA A 512 -20.08 -0.67 -6.32
C ALA A 512 -19.38 -0.17 -7.60
N LYS A 513 -18.70 0.99 -7.53
CA LYS A 513 -17.92 1.54 -8.66
C LYS A 513 -16.77 0.62 -9.05
N ALA A 514 -16.05 0.08 -8.07
CA ALA A 514 -14.98 -0.89 -8.30
C ALA A 514 -15.51 -2.15 -9.01
N ALA A 515 -16.63 -2.70 -8.55
CA ALA A 515 -17.27 -3.86 -9.19
C ALA A 515 -17.75 -3.57 -10.62
N GLU A 516 -18.29 -2.37 -10.88
CA GLU A 516 -18.69 -1.93 -12.22
C GLU A 516 -17.47 -1.87 -13.16
N ILE A 517 -16.40 -1.20 -12.74
CA ILE A 517 -15.16 -1.07 -13.53
C ILE A 517 -14.54 -2.46 -13.78
N LEU A 518 -14.43 -3.31 -12.75
CA LEU A 518 -13.88 -4.65 -12.88
C LEU A 518 -14.64 -5.54 -13.88
N LYS A 519 -15.96 -5.39 -14.00
CA LYS A 519 -16.75 -6.13 -15.00
C LYS A 519 -16.50 -5.68 -16.45
N ARG A 520 -15.99 -4.46 -16.64
CA ARG A 520 -15.74 -3.85 -17.96
C ARG A 520 -14.30 -4.01 -18.42
N LEU A 521 -13.39 -4.41 -17.55
CA LEU A 521 -11.99 -4.74 -17.84
C LEU A 521 -11.86 -6.17 -18.39
#